data_d7f4e6bf47ef2551e38a0a37224ea18f
#
_entry.id   d7f4e6bf47ef2551e38a0a37224ea18f
#
_cell.length_a   1.000
_cell.length_b   1.000
_cell.length_c   1.000
_cell.angle_alpha   90.00
_cell.angle_beta   90.00
_cell.angle_gamma   90.00
#
_symmetry.space_group_name_H-M   'P 1'
#
loop_
_entity.id
_entity.type
_entity.pdbx_description
1 polymer ?
#
loop_
_entity_poly.entity_id
_entity_poly.type
_entity_poly.pdbx_seq_one_letter_code
_entity_poly.pdbx_strand_id
1 'polypeptide(L)'
;ISETSIIVPTAAIRDEGTSYHYQAASDEIVVNDGLQDFLLEFLDERGISHSRGKVWTTDGIYRETAEKLLRRKEAGAICVDMECSAVAALAAFRSVTVCQFFYAADHLSEEKWDMRNLSNHADLDEKDKIANLAVQIALAL
;
A
#
# COMPACT_ATOMS: atom_id res chain seq x y z
N ILE A 1 9.99 1.07 -9.52
CA ILE A 1 8.92 0.06 -9.45
C ILE A 1 8.35 -0.07 -10.85
N SER A 2 8.33 -1.27 -11.43
CA SER A 2 7.72 -1.50 -12.75
C SER A 2 6.20 -1.33 -12.66
N GLU A 3 5.56 -0.96 -13.77
CA GLU A 3 4.12 -0.66 -13.84
C GLU A 3 3.18 -1.80 -13.41
N THR A 4 3.70 -3.02 -13.33
CA THR A 4 2.95 -4.24 -12.96
C THR A 4 3.42 -4.86 -11.65
N SER A 5 4.25 -4.16 -10.87
CA SER A 5 4.81 -4.72 -9.63
C SER A 5 3.82 -4.59 -8.48
N ILE A 6 3.61 -5.71 -7.78
CA ILE A 6 2.89 -5.72 -6.51
C ILE A 6 3.75 -5.06 -5.45
N ILE A 7 3.13 -4.27 -4.58
CA ILE A 7 3.78 -3.63 -3.43
C ILE A 7 3.29 -4.33 -2.17
N VAL A 8 4.23 -4.86 -1.40
CA VAL A 8 3.98 -5.49 -0.10
C VAL A 8 4.36 -4.50 1.00
N PRO A 9 3.38 -3.87 1.67
CA PRO A 9 3.66 -2.92 2.73
C PRO A 9 4.18 -3.64 3.99
N THR A 10 5.25 -3.12 4.58
CA THR A 10 5.80 -3.58 5.85
C THR A 10 5.36 -2.72 7.03
N ALA A 11 5.21 -1.43 6.77
CA ALA A 11 4.71 -0.43 7.70
C ALA A 11 4.04 0.70 6.91
N ALA A 12 3.18 1.45 7.55
CA ALA A 12 2.56 2.64 7.00
C ALA A 12 2.92 3.88 7.83
N ILE A 13 3.40 4.93 7.16
CA ILE A 13 3.59 6.26 7.76
C ILE A 13 2.20 6.91 7.86
N ARG A 14 1.81 7.27 9.07
CA ARG A 14 0.45 7.77 9.39
C ARG A 14 0.37 9.28 9.15
N ASP A 15 -0.26 9.67 8.06
CA ASP A 15 -0.51 11.07 7.69
C ASP A 15 -2.00 11.27 7.34
N GLU A 16 -2.87 10.59 8.10
CA GLU A 16 -4.32 10.58 8.00
C GLU A 16 -4.95 10.60 9.39
N GLY A 17 -6.24 10.86 9.51
CA GLY A 17 -6.92 11.02 10.80
C GLY A 17 -7.49 9.74 11.40
N THR A 18 -7.92 8.78 10.58
CA THR A 18 -8.73 7.64 11.01
C THR A 18 -7.99 6.69 11.95
N SER A 19 -6.73 6.36 11.68
CA SER A 19 -5.96 5.41 12.48
C SER A 19 -5.78 5.85 13.94
N TYR A 20 -5.78 7.15 14.21
CA TYR A 20 -5.65 7.70 15.57
C TYR A 20 -6.87 7.49 16.45
N HIS A 21 -8.03 7.12 15.87
CA HIS A 21 -9.22 6.72 16.64
C HIS A 21 -9.13 5.28 17.15
N TYR A 22 -8.25 4.45 16.59
CA TYR A 22 -8.17 3.01 16.85
C TYR A 22 -6.86 2.58 17.50
N GLN A 23 -5.80 3.37 17.34
CA GLN A 23 -4.51 3.10 17.96
C GLN A 23 -3.88 4.36 18.54
N ALA A 24 -3.06 4.20 19.58
CA ALA A 24 -2.27 5.28 20.17
C ALA A 24 -1.42 6.01 19.10
N ALA A 25 -1.13 7.28 19.35
CA ALA A 25 -0.36 8.11 18.45
C ALA A 25 1.06 7.53 18.27
N SER A 26 1.45 7.40 17.01
CA SER A 26 2.81 7.02 16.57
C SER A 26 2.97 7.49 15.12
N ASP A 27 4.19 7.67 14.67
CA ASP A 27 4.48 8.09 13.30
C ASP A 27 4.20 6.98 12.27
N GLU A 28 4.33 5.73 12.69
CA GLU A 28 4.19 4.55 11.83
C GLU A 28 3.35 3.47 12.53
N ILE A 29 2.77 2.59 11.72
CA ILE A 29 2.09 1.37 12.15
C ILE A 29 2.59 0.19 11.33
N VAL A 30 2.80 -0.97 11.97
CA VAL A 30 3.15 -2.23 11.28
C VAL A 30 1.98 -2.70 10.43
N VAL A 31 2.27 -3.18 9.23
CA VAL A 31 1.29 -3.72 8.30
C VAL A 31 1.64 -5.17 7.99
N ASN A 32 0.64 -6.01 7.75
CA ASN A 32 0.79 -7.44 7.47
C ASN A 32 1.57 -8.19 8.58
N ASP A 33 1.36 -7.80 9.84
CA ASP A 33 2.04 -8.45 10.97
C ASP A 33 1.73 -9.95 10.99
N GLY A 34 2.81 -10.76 11.03
CA GLY A 34 2.72 -12.22 10.93
C GLY A 34 2.40 -12.78 9.52
N LEU A 35 2.12 -11.94 8.52
CA LEU A 35 1.77 -12.37 7.16
C LEU A 35 2.80 -11.95 6.09
N GLN A 36 3.80 -11.15 6.45
CA GLN A 36 4.74 -10.63 5.47
C GLN A 36 5.49 -11.74 4.73
N ASP A 37 6.04 -12.70 5.46
CA ASP A 37 6.82 -13.79 4.88
C ASP A 37 5.93 -14.68 4.00
N PHE A 38 4.74 -15.04 4.49
CA PHE A 38 3.75 -15.78 3.69
C PHE A 38 3.44 -15.09 2.36
N LEU A 39 3.19 -13.78 2.38
CA LEU A 39 2.84 -13.04 1.17
C LEU A 39 4.00 -12.97 0.18
N LEU A 40 5.23 -12.78 0.68
CA LEU A 40 6.43 -12.76 -0.17
C LEU A 40 6.68 -14.12 -0.80
N GLU A 41 6.64 -15.20 -0.02
CA GLU A 41 6.80 -16.58 -0.52
C GLU A 41 5.72 -16.91 -1.55
N PHE A 42 4.46 -16.55 -1.28
CA PHE A 42 3.34 -16.76 -2.20
C PHE A 42 3.56 -16.09 -3.57
N LEU A 43 4.09 -14.86 -3.58
CA LEU A 43 4.37 -14.11 -4.80
C LEU A 43 5.60 -14.68 -5.53
N ASP A 44 6.66 -15.03 -4.79
CA ASP A 44 7.89 -15.61 -5.34
C ASP A 44 7.63 -16.95 -6.04
N GLU A 45 6.89 -17.85 -5.40
CA GLU A 45 6.54 -19.17 -5.96
C GLU A 45 5.77 -19.05 -7.29
N ARG A 46 5.07 -17.93 -7.50
CA ARG A 46 4.30 -17.67 -8.72
C ARG A 46 5.02 -16.79 -9.73
N GLY A 47 6.26 -16.40 -9.43
CA GLY A 47 7.04 -15.50 -10.27
C GLY A 47 6.42 -14.10 -10.44
N ILE A 48 5.62 -13.66 -9.46
CA ILE A 48 4.97 -12.35 -9.49
C ILE A 48 5.95 -11.28 -9.01
N SER A 49 6.26 -10.33 -9.89
CA SER A 49 7.14 -9.21 -9.56
C SER A 49 6.55 -8.38 -8.42
N HIS A 50 7.35 -8.14 -7.38
CA HIS A 50 6.93 -7.35 -6.24
C HIS A 50 8.05 -6.51 -5.65
N SER A 51 7.64 -5.51 -4.86
CA SER A 51 8.53 -4.67 -4.06
C SER A 51 8.04 -4.67 -2.62
N ARG A 52 8.97 -4.59 -1.67
CA ARG A 52 8.69 -4.57 -0.24
C ARG A 52 9.16 -3.24 0.35
N GLY A 53 8.35 -2.61 1.18
CA GLY A 53 8.75 -1.37 1.85
C GLY A 53 7.64 -0.68 2.62
N LYS A 54 7.96 0.49 3.16
CA LYS A 54 6.96 1.33 3.83
C LYS A 54 6.06 2.01 2.79
N VAL A 55 4.83 2.29 3.20
CA VAL A 55 3.91 3.14 2.45
C VAL A 55 3.65 4.44 3.22
N TRP A 56 3.32 5.51 2.52
CA TRP A 56 2.85 6.74 3.13
C TRP A 56 1.35 6.84 2.94
N THR A 57 0.58 6.69 4.05
CA THR A 57 -0.87 6.83 4.02
C THR A 57 -1.27 8.26 4.34
N THR A 58 -1.95 8.92 3.41
CA THR A 58 -2.44 10.31 3.56
C THR A 58 -3.92 10.42 3.20
N ASP A 59 -4.66 11.26 3.92
CA ASP A 59 -6.05 11.63 3.60
C ASP A 59 -6.15 12.95 2.81
N GLY A 60 -5.02 13.54 2.49
CA GLY A 60 -4.93 14.84 1.83
C GLY A 60 -4.21 14.81 0.48
N ILE A 61 -4.82 14.21 -0.56
CA ILE A 61 -4.22 14.07 -1.89
C ILE A 61 -3.65 15.38 -2.45
N TYR A 62 -4.33 16.52 -2.26
CA TYR A 62 -3.85 17.82 -2.71
C TYR A 62 -2.77 18.43 -1.81
N ARG A 63 -2.36 17.71 -0.76
CA ARG A 63 -1.28 18.08 0.16
C ARG A 63 -0.02 17.23 -0.03
N GLU A 64 0.06 16.44 -1.06
CA GLU A 64 1.23 15.68 -1.51
C GLU A 64 2.24 16.62 -2.20
N THR A 65 2.78 17.56 -1.44
CA THR A 65 3.75 18.53 -1.95
C THR A 65 5.12 17.87 -2.19
N ALA A 66 5.94 18.45 -3.07
CA ALA A 66 7.29 17.94 -3.37
C ALA A 66 8.16 17.81 -2.10
N GLU A 67 8.08 18.78 -1.18
CA GLU A 67 8.80 18.74 0.09
C GLU A 67 8.33 17.58 0.98
N LYS A 68 7.02 17.36 1.07
CA LYS A 68 6.44 16.24 1.82
C LYS A 68 6.86 14.91 1.21
N LEU A 69 6.77 14.78 -0.10
CA LEU A 69 7.18 13.60 -0.84
C LEU A 69 8.65 13.25 -0.56
N LEU A 70 9.54 14.24 -0.63
CA LEU A 70 10.96 14.04 -0.35
C LEU A 70 11.17 13.52 1.08
N ARG A 71 10.58 14.17 2.08
CA ARG A 71 10.66 13.72 3.48
C ARG A 71 10.13 12.30 3.70
N ARG A 72 9.03 11.91 3.02
CA ARG A 72 8.47 10.55 3.12
C ARG A 72 9.36 9.51 2.44
N LYS A 73 9.97 9.86 1.31
CA LYS A 73 11.00 9.02 0.66
C LYS A 73 12.21 8.81 1.57
N GLU A 74 12.72 9.87 2.20
CA GLU A 74 13.82 9.80 3.17
C GLU A 74 13.46 8.94 4.39
N ALA A 75 12.18 8.94 4.81
CA ALA A 75 11.67 8.05 5.85
C ALA A 75 11.47 6.60 5.39
N GLY A 76 11.74 6.30 4.11
CA GLY A 76 11.69 4.95 3.54
C GLY A 76 10.38 4.59 2.84
N ALA A 77 9.47 5.55 2.61
CA ALA A 77 8.25 5.29 1.84
C ALA A 77 8.58 5.04 0.36
N ILE A 78 8.03 3.95 -0.19
CA ILE A 78 8.20 3.55 -1.59
C ILE A 78 6.96 3.86 -2.44
N CYS A 79 5.83 4.10 -1.81
CA CYS A 79 4.59 4.53 -2.47
C CYS A 79 3.73 5.35 -1.51
N VAL A 80 2.69 5.95 -2.04
CA VAL A 80 1.62 6.65 -1.30
C VAL A 80 0.30 5.92 -1.51
N ASP A 81 -0.51 5.89 -0.47
CA ASP A 81 -1.87 5.37 -0.46
C ASP A 81 -2.77 6.21 0.44
N MET A 82 -4.03 5.84 0.58
CA MET A 82 -4.98 6.60 1.38
C MET A 82 -5.65 5.81 2.51
N GLU A 83 -5.47 4.50 2.61
CA GLU A 83 -6.20 3.61 3.52
C GLU A 83 -5.34 2.72 4.41
N CYS A 84 -4.11 2.44 4.05
CA CYS A 84 -3.29 1.38 4.64
C CYS A 84 -3.15 1.46 6.16
N SER A 85 -2.78 2.61 6.70
CA SER A 85 -2.62 2.78 8.14
C SER A 85 -3.94 2.70 8.89
N ALA A 86 -5.03 3.22 8.31
CA ALA A 86 -6.36 3.16 8.91
C ALA A 86 -6.88 1.72 8.99
N VAL A 87 -6.70 0.94 7.90
CA VAL A 87 -7.08 -0.48 7.87
C VAL A 87 -6.26 -1.29 8.86
N ALA A 88 -4.94 -1.08 8.95
CA ALA A 88 -4.08 -1.76 9.90
C ALA A 88 -4.47 -1.44 11.36
N ALA A 89 -4.76 -0.18 11.68
CA ALA A 89 -5.19 0.24 13.01
C ALA A 89 -6.54 -0.37 13.40
N LEU A 90 -7.51 -0.36 12.50
CA LEU A 90 -8.82 -0.96 12.72
C LEU A 90 -8.72 -2.48 12.91
N ALA A 91 -7.91 -3.15 12.09
CA ALA A 91 -7.68 -4.59 12.18
C ALA A 91 -7.12 -4.98 13.56
N ALA A 92 -6.09 -4.26 14.01
CA ALA A 92 -5.51 -4.46 15.34
C ALA A 92 -6.54 -4.22 16.46
N PHE A 93 -7.31 -3.14 16.38
CA PHE A 93 -8.37 -2.82 17.34
C PHE A 93 -9.45 -3.91 17.42
N ARG A 94 -9.79 -4.53 16.29
CA ARG A 94 -10.78 -5.60 16.18
C ARG A 94 -10.21 -7.00 16.39
N SER A 95 -8.90 -7.14 16.56
CA SER A 95 -8.20 -8.42 16.62
C SER A 95 -8.51 -9.31 15.43
N VAL A 96 -8.55 -8.73 14.25
CA VAL A 96 -8.71 -9.45 12.97
C VAL A 96 -7.42 -9.41 12.17
N THR A 97 -7.14 -10.49 11.46
CA THR A 97 -6.00 -10.58 10.54
C THR A 97 -6.37 -9.92 9.21
N VAL A 98 -5.51 -9.05 8.72
CA VAL A 98 -5.66 -8.39 7.42
C VAL A 98 -4.37 -8.55 6.63
N CYS A 99 -4.50 -8.95 5.37
CA CYS A 99 -3.41 -8.96 4.41
C CYS A 99 -3.63 -7.82 3.41
N GLN A 100 -2.67 -6.91 3.30
CA GLN A 100 -2.73 -5.76 2.41
C GLN A 100 -1.59 -5.85 1.38
N PHE A 101 -1.91 -5.57 0.14
CA PHE A 101 -0.95 -5.35 -0.93
C PHE A 101 -1.50 -4.29 -1.90
N PHE A 102 -0.61 -3.67 -2.68
CA PHE A 102 -0.97 -2.62 -3.63
C PHE A 102 -0.41 -2.93 -5.01
N TYR A 103 -0.96 -2.24 -6.00
CA TYR A 103 -0.37 -2.08 -7.32
C TYR A 103 -0.34 -0.59 -7.67
N ALA A 104 0.64 -0.15 -8.47
CA ALA A 104 0.77 1.26 -8.81
C ALA A 104 -0.29 1.66 -9.85
N ALA A 105 -1.17 2.60 -9.50
CA ALA A 105 -2.18 3.17 -10.38
C ALA A 105 -1.70 4.46 -11.09
N ASP A 106 -0.78 5.18 -10.46
CA ASP A 106 -0.20 6.42 -10.97
C ASP A 106 1.28 6.55 -10.58
N HIS A 107 1.93 7.60 -11.05
CA HIS A 107 3.31 7.91 -10.69
C HIS A 107 3.45 9.36 -10.26
N LEU A 108 3.85 9.56 -9.01
CA LEU A 108 4.16 10.87 -8.46
C LEU A 108 5.68 11.10 -8.52
N SER A 109 6.12 12.03 -9.37
CA SER A 109 7.50 12.50 -9.40
C SER A 109 7.61 13.88 -8.75
N GLU A 110 8.85 14.31 -8.43
CA GLU A 110 9.11 15.62 -7.85
C GLU A 110 8.70 16.79 -8.76
N GLU A 111 8.65 16.56 -10.09
CA GLU A 111 8.36 17.57 -11.08
C GLU A 111 6.94 17.50 -11.66
N LYS A 112 6.32 16.33 -11.66
CA LYS A 112 5.03 16.12 -12.32
C LYS A 112 4.26 14.93 -11.74
N TRP A 113 2.96 15.14 -11.56
CA TRP A 113 2.02 14.07 -11.32
C TRP A 113 1.55 13.46 -12.65
N ASP A 114 1.74 12.16 -12.82
CA ASP A 114 1.26 11.41 -13.96
C ASP A 114 0.07 10.53 -13.53
N MET A 115 -1.12 10.97 -13.90
CA MET A 115 -2.40 10.33 -13.52
C MET A 115 -2.66 8.98 -14.18
N ARG A 116 -1.74 8.42 -14.92
CA ARG A 116 -1.86 7.19 -15.72
C ARG A 116 -3.30 6.65 -15.87
N ASN A 117 -3.85 5.93 -14.89
CA ASN A 117 -5.08 5.15 -15.01
C ASN A 117 -6.11 5.37 -13.91
N LEU A 118 -6.02 6.47 -13.13
CA LEU A 118 -6.96 6.72 -12.02
C LEU A 118 -8.43 6.78 -12.43
N SER A 119 -8.74 7.11 -13.68
CA SER A 119 -10.11 7.33 -14.15
C SER A 119 -10.52 6.60 -15.43
N ASN A 120 -9.65 5.77 -16.01
CA ASN A 120 -9.93 5.09 -17.26
C ASN A 120 -10.42 3.66 -17.06
N HIS A 121 -11.39 3.25 -17.90
CA HIS A 121 -11.73 1.83 -18.12
C HIS A 121 -10.62 1.06 -18.88
N ALA A 122 -9.48 1.69 -19.16
CA ALA A 122 -8.29 1.04 -19.62
C ALA A 122 -7.77 0.09 -18.50
N ASP A 123 -7.26 -1.07 -18.91
CA ASP A 123 -6.67 -2.09 -18.04
C ASP A 123 -7.65 -2.86 -17.12
N LEU A 124 -8.88 -3.09 -17.56
CA LEU A 124 -9.83 -3.99 -16.88
C LEU A 124 -9.22 -5.38 -16.71
N ASP A 125 -8.49 -5.88 -17.69
CA ASP A 125 -7.81 -7.17 -17.64
C ASP A 125 -6.72 -7.22 -16.55
N GLU A 126 -6.03 -6.11 -16.29
CA GLU A 126 -5.04 -6.01 -15.22
C GLU A 126 -5.71 -5.96 -13.85
N LYS A 127 -6.77 -5.16 -13.72
CA LYS A 127 -7.57 -5.09 -12.49
C LYS A 127 -8.21 -6.43 -12.15
N ASP A 128 -8.69 -7.18 -13.13
CA ASP A 128 -9.20 -8.53 -12.94
C ASP A 128 -8.12 -9.51 -12.48
N LYS A 129 -6.90 -9.40 -13.00
CA LYS A 129 -5.75 -10.20 -12.51
C LYS A 129 -5.43 -9.89 -11.05
N ILE A 130 -5.43 -8.61 -10.66
CA ILE A 130 -5.20 -8.18 -9.27
C ILE A 130 -6.31 -8.69 -8.34
N ALA A 131 -7.57 -8.58 -8.76
CA ALA A 131 -8.71 -9.10 -8.00
C ALA A 131 -8.62 -10.63 -7.83
N ASN A 132 -8.26 -11.36 -8.90
CA ASN A 132 -8.03 -12.80 -8.84
C ASN A 132 -6.85 -13.16 -7.93
N LEU A 133 -5.77 -12.39 -7.95
CA LEU A 133 -4.64 -12.55 -7.04
C LEU A 133 -5.09 -12.41 -5.58
N ALA A 134 -5.91 -11.41 -5.26
CA ALA A 134 -6.44 -11.22 -3.91
C ALA A 134 -7.25 -12.45 -3.44
N VAL A 135 -8.09 -13.01 -4.32
CA VAL A 135 -8.85 -14.23 -4.02
C VAL A 135 -7.92 -15.41 -3.80
N GLN A 136 -6.88 -15.60 -4.63
CA GLN A 136 -5.92 -16.69 -4.48
C GLN A 136 -5.13 -16.59 -3.16
N ILE A 137 -4.71 -15.39 -2.78
CA ILE A 137 -4.06 -15.14 -1.48
C ILE A 137 -5.01 -15.50 -0.34
N ALA A 138 -6.26 -15.03 -0.40
CA ALA A 138 -7.25 -15.31 0.64
C ALA A 138 -7.58 -16.81 0.79
N LEU A 139 -7.53 -17.59 -0.30
CA LEU A 139 -7.75 -19.03 -0.27
C LEU A 139 -6.54 -19.82 0.24
N ALA A 140 -5.36 -19.19 0.25
CA ALA A 140 -4.11 -19.82 0.71
C ALA A 140 -3.78 -19.49 2.18
N LEU A 141 -4.48 -18.48 2.77
CA LEU A 141 -4.40 -18.13 4.20
C LEU A 141 -5.20 -19.12 5.06
#